data_a2aef21e07aba05437cb6c4b48f90d17
#
_entry.id   a2aef21e07aba05437cb6c4b48f90d17
#
_cell.length_a   1.000
_cell.length_b   1.000
_cell.length_c   1.000
_cell.angle_alpha   90.00
_cell.angle_beta   90.00
_cell.angle_gamma   90.00
#
_symmetry.space_group_name_H-M   'P 1'
#
loop_
_entity.id
_entity.type
_entity.pdbx_description
1 polymer ?
#
loop_
_entity_poly.entity_id
_entity_poly.type
_entity_poly.pdbx_seq_one_letter_code
_entity_poly.pdbx_strand_id
1 'polypeptide(L)'
;KDFIAINGTTGEIFVNPTEEECVELGELKEKLKQEKEELEKYKNKETKTIDGHKVELLSNIGVPEDTELVISNTAEGVGLFRSEFLYMNSENFPTEEQQFMAYKKIAQKLQNKKVVIRTLDIGGDKDLKYMELPKEQNPFLGYRAIRICLDNIALFKTQIRAILRASAFGNLSIMLPMVSSIEELREAKDIIEDVKKELEKQNIAFKKDIKIGIMVEIPSTAIMAEEFGKECDFFSIGTNDLI
;
A
#
# COMPACT_ATOMS: atom_id res chain seq x y z
N LYS A 1 39.19 -16.12 12.98
CA LYS A 1 37.96 -15.77 12.22
C LYS A 1 36.98 -16.87 12.57
N ASP A 2 35.85 -16.51 13.17
CA ASP A 2 34.80 -17.48 13.49
C ASP A 2 33.94 -17.74 12.25
N PHE A 3 33.49 -18.98 12.11
CA PHE A 3 32.51 -19.36 11.10
C PHE A 3 31.11 -19.15 11.70
N ILE A 4 30.23 -18.48 10.97
CA ILE A 4 28.87 -18.19 11.44
C ILE A 4 27.88 -18.77 10.43
N ALA A 5 26.92 -19.53 10.93
CA ALA A 5 25.73 -19.94 10.16
C ALA A 5 24.47 -19.32 10.76
N ILE A 6 23.51 -18.94 9.91
CA ILE A 6 22.28 -18.26 10.31
C ILE A 6 21.09 -19.00 9.70
N ASN A 7 20.15 -19.37 10.56
CA ASN A 7 18.83 -19.83 10.13
C ASN A 7 17.88 -18.61 10.10
N GLY A 8 17.65 -18.07 8.92
CA GLY A 8 16.79 -16.89 8.75
C GLY A 8 15.30 -17.15 9.01
N THR A 9 14.88 -18.41 9.10
CA THR A 9 13.49 -18.79 9.40
C THR A 9 13.22 -18.76 10.92
N THR A 10 14.16 -19.28 11.71
CA THR A 10 14.02 -19.34 13.18
C THR A 10 14.70 -18.18 13.91
N GLY A 11 15.59 -17.44 13.22
CA GLY A 11 16.43 -16.39 13.81
C GLY A 11 17.62 -16.92 14.60
N GLU A 12 17.91 -18.21 14.53
CA GLU A 12 19.04 -18.83 15.24
C GLU A 12 20.37 -18.51 14.58
N ILE A 13 21.36 -18.24 15.40
CA ILE A 13 22.74 -17.94 14.98
C ILE A 13 23.67 -18.96 15.61
N PHE A 14 24.42 -19.66 14.79
CA PHE A 14 25.41 -20.66 15.19
C PHE A 14 26.80 -20.08 14.98
N VAL A 15 27.59 -20.00 16.06
CA VAL A 15 29.00 -19.56 16.03
C VAL A 15 29.87 -20.78 16.09
N ASN A 16 30.71 -21.03 15.07
CA ASN A 16 31.49 -22.23 14.88
C ASN A 16 30.64 -23.52 15.02
N PRO A 17 29.58 -23.67 14.19
CA PRO A 17 28.65 -24.80 14.26
C PRO A 17 29.37 -26.12 14.13
N THR A 18 28.84 -27.15 14.78
CA THR A 18 29.31 -28.54 14.65
C THR A 18 29.10 -29.10 13.26
N GLU A 19 29.72 -30.22 12.93
CA GLU A 19 29.50 -30.89 11.64
C GLU A 19 28.02 -31.31 11.47
N GLU A 20 27.36 -31.76 12.54
CA GLU A 20 25.94 -32.14 12.53
C GLU A 20 25.04 -30.91 12.23
N GLU A 21 25.27 -29.80 12.93
CA GLU A 21 24.52 -28.54 12.68
C GLU A 21 24.75 -28.02 11.26
N CYS A 22 25.97 -28.15 10.72
CA CYS A 22 26.25 -27.78 9.34
C CYS A 22 25.49 -28.65 8.33
N VAL A 23 25.35 -29.95 8.58
CA VAL A 23 24.58 -30.89 7.74
C VAL A 23 23.11 -30.52 7.79
N GLU A 24 22.53 -30.36 8.98
CA GLU A 24 21.11 -29.99 9.14
C GLU A 24 20.78 -28.66 8.44
N LEU A 25 21.59 -27.63 8.61
CA LEU A 25 21.42 -26.35 7.95
C LEU A 25 21.61 -26.46 6.42
N GLY A 26 22.53 -27.35 5.98
CA GLY A 26 22.72 -27.66 4.57
C GLY A 26 21.49 -28.31 3.93
N GLU A 27 20.89 -29.29 4.60
CA GLU A 27 19.65 -29.96 4.17
C GLU A 27 18.47 -28.95 4.12
N LEU A 28 18.33 -28.11 5.15
CA LEU A 28 17.30 -27.07 5.18
C LEU A 28 17.46 -26.08 4.02
N LYS A 29 18.69 -25.65 3.76
CA LYS A 29 19.01 -24.76 2.63
C LYS A 29 18.64 -25.39 1.29
N GLU A 30 18.94 -26.66 1.08
CA GLU A 30 18.61 -27.36 -0.16
C GLU A 30 17.09 -27.55 -0.33
N LYS A 31 16.38 -27.87 0.77
CA LYS A 31 14.93 -27.95 0.78
C LYS A 31 14.29 -26.61 0.40
N LEU A 32 14.72 -25.50 1.02
CA LEU A 32 14.22 -24.15 0.69
C LEU A 32 14.52 -23.78 -0.77
N LYS A 33 15.66 -24.20 -1.30
CA LYS A 33 16.00 -24.00 -2.71
C LYS A 33 15.06 -24.75 -3.63
N GLN A 34 14.78 -26.03 -3.33
CA GLN A 34 13.83 -26.85 -4.11
C GLN A 34 12.42 -26.26 -4.06
N GLU A 35 11.95 -25.85 -2.90
CA GLU A 35 10.65 -25.16 -2.75
C GLU A 35 10.59 -23.90 -3.62
N LYS A 36 11.65 -23.09 -3.63
CA LYS A 36 11.74 -21.90 -4.47
C LYS A 36 11.70 -22.24 -5.96
N GLU A 37 12.44 -23.26 -6.39
CA GLU A 37 12.44 -23.75 -7.78
C GLU A 37 11.06 -24.26 -8.21
N GLU A 38 10.33 -24.93 -7.31
CA GLU A 38 8.95 -25.35 -7.54
C GLU A 38 8.02 -24.13 -7.72
N LEU A 39 8.15 -23.11 -6.86
CA LEU A 39 7.34 -21.88 -6.96
C LEU A 39 7.62 -21.11 -8.25
N GLU A 40 8.85 -21.08 -8.74
CA GLU A 40 9.20 -20.44 -10.01
C GLU A 40 8.41 -21.01 -11.21
N LYS A 41 7.99 -22.27 -11.16
CA LYS A 41 7.15 -22.90 -12.21
C LYS A 41 5.74 -22.28 -12.30
N TYR A 42 5.28 -21.60 -11.26
CA TYR A 42 3.98 -20.94 -11.21
C TYR A 42 4.02 -19.47 -11.61
N LYS A 43 5.20 -18.86 -11.63
CA LYS A 43 5.41 -17.44 -11.82
C LYS A 43 4.71 -16.81 -13.04
N ASN A 44 4.64 -17.56 -14.15
CA ASN A 44 4.03 -17.11 -15.40
C ASN A 44 2.67 -17.75 -15.66
N LYS A 45 2.10 -18.49 -14.71
CA LYS A 45 0.79 -19.10 -14.87
C LYS A 45 -0.29 -18.08 -14.57
N GLU A 46 -1.34 -18.11 -15.38
CA GLU A 46 -2.54 -17.31 -15.12
C GLU A 46 -3.22 -17.81 -13.84
N THR A 47 -3.56 -16.87 -12.96
CA THR A 47 -4.23 -17.20 -11.69
C THR A 47 -5.72 -17.36 -11.93
N LYS A 48 -6.20 -18.58 -11.70
CA LYS A 48 -7.61 -18.96 -11.86
C LYS A 48 -8.09 -19.79 -10.69
N THR A 49 -9.35 -19.62 -10.33
CA THR A 49 -10.07 -20.54 -9.44
C THR A 49 -10.37 -21.87 -10.17
N ILE A 50 -10.80 -22.90 -9.43
CA ILE A 50 -11.13 -24.23 -10.00
C ILE A 50 -12.26 -24.14 -11.03
N ASP A 51 -13.21 -23.23 -10.85
CA ASP A 51 -14.31 -22.95 -11.79
C ASP A 51 -13.92 -22.04 -12.95
N GLY A 52 -12.63 -21.68 -13.06
CA GLY A 52 -12.07 -20.93 -14.20
C GLY A 52 -12.15 -19.42 -14.08
N HIS A 53 -12.61 -18.87 -12.93
CA HIS A 53 -12.62 -17.42 -12.73
C HIS A 53 -11.19 -16.88 -12.58
N LYS A 54 -10.85 -15.86 -13.38
CA LYS A 54 -9.53 -15.20 -13.33
C LYS A 54 -9.45 -14.26 -12.13
N VAL A 55 -8.37 -14.37 -11.38
CA VAL A 55 -8.06 -13.49 -10.23
C VAL A 55 -6.77 -12.72 -10.52
N GLU A 56 -6.78 -11.40 -10.33
CA GLU A 56 -5.59 -10.58 -10.46
C GLU A 56 -4.69 -10.74 -9.23
N LEU A 57 -3.43 -11.11 -9.42
CA LEU A 57 -2.41 -11.10 -8.37
C LEU A 57 -1.67 -9.77 -8.35
N LEU A 58 -1.93 -8.97 -7.33
CA LEU A 58 -1.35 -7.66 -7.13
C LEU A 58 -0.41 -7.65 -5.93
N SER A 59 0.70 -6.94 -6.05
CA SER A 59 1.69 -6.82 -4.97
C SER A 59 1.31 -5.73 -3.98
N ASN A 60 1.81 -5.89 -2.73
CA ASN A 60 1.87 -4.80 -1.75
C ASN A 60 3.28 -4.26 -1.72
N ILE A 61 3.46 -2.94 -1.84
CA ILE A 61 4.75 -2.28 -1.82
C ILE A 61 4.76 -1.07 -0.88
N GLY A 62 5.93 -0.71 -0.36
CA GLY A 62 6.11 0.41 0.56
C GLY A 62 6.94 1.55 -0.02
N VAL A 63 7.85 1.24 -0.94
CA VAL A 63 8.73 2.24 -1.59
C VAL A 63 8.74 2.06 -3.10
N PRO A 64 9.05 3.12 -3.87
CA PRO A 64 9.09 3.04 -5.33
C PRO A 64 10.08 2.01 -5.89
N GLU A 65 11.12 1.68 -5.14
CA GLU A 65 12.14 0.69 -5.50
C GLU A 65 11.57 -0.73 -5.57
N ASP A 66 10.56 -1.05 -4.78
CA ASP A 66 9.87 -2.35 -4.77
C ASP A 66 9.22 -2.70 -6.12
N THR A 67 9.04 -1.72 -7.02
CA THR A 67 8.53 -1.96 -8.37
C THR A 67 9.38 -2.95 -9.17
N GLU A 68 10.67 -3.07 -8.86
CA GLU A 68 11.56 -4.06 -9.48
C GLU A 68 11.16 -5.49 -9.08
N LEU A 69 10.77 -5.69 -7.82
CA LEU A 69 10.24 -6.97 -7.35
C LEU A 69 8.87 -7.27 -7.96
N VAL A 70 8.01 -6.28 -8.12
CA VAL A 70 6.71 -6.44 -8.81
C VAL A 70 6.91 -6.96 -10.22
N ILE A 71 7.84 -6.37 -10.98
CA ILE A 71 8.14 -6.76 -12.35
C ILE A 71 8.81 -8.14 -12.40
N SER A 72 9.85 -8.35 -11.58
CA SER A 72 10.61 -9.61 -11.57
C SER A 72 9.79 -10.81 -11.12
N ASN A 73 8.80 -10.61 -10.26
CA ASN A 73 7.85 -11.66 -9.85
C ASN A 73 6.59 -11.74 -10.73
N THR A 74 6.55 -11.02 -11.85
CA THR A 74 5.44 -11.05 -12.83
C THR A 74 4.07 -10.68 -12.26
N ALA A 75 4.03 -9.93 -11.16
CA ALA A 75 2.77 -9.45 -10.59
C ALA A 75 1.99 -8.59 -11.61
N GLU A 76 0.66 -8.71 -11.58
CA GLU A 76 -0.21 -8.02 -12.54
C GLU A 76 -0.35 -6.52 -12.25
N GLY A 77 0.09 -6.07 -11.07
CA GLY A 77 0.10 -4.68 -10.66
C GLY A 77 0.41 -4.52 -9.17
N VAL A 78 0.03 -3.37 -8.63
CA VAL A 78 0.13 -3.02 -7.21
C VAL A 78 -1.27 -2.81 -6.64
N GLY A 79 -1.68 -3.71 -5.76
CA GLY A 79 -2.96 -3.63 -5.05
C GLY A 79 -2.92 -2.68 -3.86
N LEU A 80 -1.72 -2.44 -3.32
CA LEU A 80 -1.51 -1.52 -2.23
C LEU A 80 -0.10 -0.91 -2.29
N PHE A 81 -0.02 0.39 -2.57
CA PHE A 81 1.13 1.20 -2.25
C PHE A 81 0.90 1.88 -0.90
N ARG A 82 1.71 1.53 0.08
CA ARG A 82 1.64 2.08 1.45
C ARG A 82 2.37 3.40 1.53
N SER A 83 1.64 4.50 1.28
CA SER A 83 2.23 5.82 1.19
C SER A 83 2.80 6.34 2.51
N GLU A 84 2.41 5.77 3.64
CA GLU A 84 2.92 6.14 4.97
C GLU A 84 4.44 6.00 5.09
N PHE A 85 5.07 5.11 4.34
CA PHE A 85 6.54 4.98 4.33
C PHE A 85 7.25 6.23 3.79
N LEU A 86 6.62 7.01 2.91
CA LEU A 86 7.17 8.28 2.46
C LEU A 86 7.24 9.30 3.63
N TYR A 87 6.28 9.23 4.53
CA TYR A 87 6.21 10.09 5.71
C TYR A 87 7.15 9.59 6.81
N MET A 88 7.15 8.30 7.10
CA MET A 88 7.99 7.69 8.14
C MET A 88 9.49 7.83 7.86
N ASN A 89 9.88 7.83 6.58
CA ASN A 89 11.26 7.97 6.14
C ASN A 89 11.71 9.44 5.99
N SER A 90 10.86 10.40 6.34
CA SER A 90 11.13 11.84 6.24
C SER A 90 11.29 12.47 7.62
N GLU A 91 12.02 13.58 7.69
CA GLU A 91 12.15 14.39 8.91
C GLU A 91 11.01 15.41 9.08
N ASN A 92 10.29 15.68 8.00
CA ASN A 92 9.15 16.58 7.93
C ASN A 92 8.09 16.01 7.01
N PHE A 93 6.90 16.62 6.96
CA PHE A 93 5.88 16.23 5.98
C PHE A 93 6.43 16.30 4.56
N PRO A 94 6.35 15.21 3.79
CA PRO A 94 6.82 15.21 2.41
C PRO A 94 6.02 16.22 1.57
N THR A 95 6.74 17.02 0.81
CA THR A 95 6.15 18.04 -0.08
C THR A 95 5.35 17.38 -1.20
N GLU A 96 4.47 18.16 -1.87
CA GLU A 96 3.75 17.69 -3.05
C GLU A 96 4.70 17.14 -4.11
N GLU A 97 5.85 17.81 -4.34
CA GLU A 97 6.80 17.38 -5.36
C GLU A 97 7.52 16.07 -5.00
N GLN A 98 7.91 15.87 -3.75
CA GLN A 98 8.51 14.62 -3.28
C GLN A 98 7.53 13.44 -3.45
N GLN A 99 6.29 13.62 -3.05
CA GLN A 99 5.23 12.61 -3.22
C GLN A 99 4.94 12.35 -4.71
N PHE A 100 4.80 13.41 -5.50
CA PHE A 100 4.59 13.31 -6.96
C PHE A 100 5.69 12.50 -7.64
N MET A 101 6.95 12.78 -7.34
CA MET A 101 8.08 12.05 -7.93
C MET A 101 8.07 10.56 -7.56
N ALA A 102 7.70 10.22 -6.32
CA ALA A 102 7.57 8.84 -5.89
C ALA A 102 6.44 8.11 -6.66
N TYR A 103 5.25 8.69 -6.71
CA TYR A 103 4.09 8.09 -7.40
C TYR A 103 4.29 8.02 -8.91
N LYS A 104 4.88 9.06 -9.51
CA LYS A 104 5.23 9.09 -10.94
C LYS A 104 6.21 7.99 -11.31
N LYS A 105 7.25 7.77 -10.49
CA LYS A 105 8.25 6.71 -10.71
C LYS A 105 7.58 5.34 -10.77
N ILE A 106 6.64 5.06 -9.85
CA ILE A 106 5.87 3.82 -9.84
C ILE A 106 4.98 3.72 -11.09
N ALA A 107 4.22 4.78 -11.40
CA ALA A 107 3.32 4.83 -12.55
C ALA A 107 4.07 4.57 -13.87
N GLN A 108 5.22 5.21 -14.07
CA GLN A 108 6.04 5.04 -15.26
C GLN A 108 6.66 3.64 -15.38
N LYS A 109 7.16 3.06 -14.28
CA LYS A 109 7.75 1.71 -14.29
C LYS A 109 6.70 0.63 -14.56
N LEU A 110 5.51 0.77 -14.01
CA LEU A 110 4.43 -0.20 -14.15
C LEU A 110 3.52 0.06 -15.37
N GLN A 111 3.67 1.21 -16.03
CA GLN A 111 2.94 1.58 -17.24
C GLN A 111 1.41 1.45 -17.10
N ASN A 112 0.81 0.49 -17.84
CA ASN A 112 -0.63 0.28 -17.82
C ASN A 112 -1.12 -0.65 -16.69
N LYS A 113 -0.20 -1.24 -15.92
CA LYS A 113 -0.59 -2.09 -14.77
C LYS A 113 -1.26 -1.23 -13.70
N LYS A 114 -2.27 -1.81 -13.05
CA LYS A 114 -3.00 -1.18 -11.95
C LYS A 114 -2.06 -0.83 -10.80
N VAL A 115 -2.19 0.38 -10.26
CA VAL A 115 -1.50 0.80 -9.05
C VAL A 115 -2.50 1.50 -8.13
N VAL A 116 -2.77 0.92 -6.99
CA VAL A 116 -3.65 1.49 -5.97
C VAL A 116 -2.78 2.18 -4.92
N ILE A 117 -2.91 3.50 -4.82
CA ILE A 117 -2.22 4.31 -3.81
C ILE A 117 -3.16 4.52 -2.63
N ARG A 118 -2.79 4.00 -1.47
CA ARG A 118 -3.48 4.30 -0.22
C ARG A 118 -3.05 5.68 0.27
N THR A 119 -4.02 6.53 0.58
CA THR A 119 -3.73 7.82 1.24
C THR A 119 -3.15 7.58 2.63
N LEU A 120 -2.69 8.64 3.28
CA LEU A 120 -1.99 8.57 4.55
C LEU A 120 -2.71 7.69 5.57
N ASP A 121 -2.01 6.68 6.09
CA ASP A 121 -2.46 5.80 7.16
C ASP A 121 -1.47 5.86 8.33
N ILE A 122 -1.51 6.97 9.06
CA ILE A 122 -0.72 7.27 10.25
C ILE A 122 -1.65 7.33 11.45
N GLY A 123 -1.13 6.96 12.62
CA GLY A 123 -1.84 6.80 13.87
C GLY A 123 -1.87 5.33 14.32
N GLY A 124 -2.36 5.06 15.50
CA GLY A 124 -2.30 3.73 16.09
C GLY A 124 -0.88 3.36 16.51
N ASP A 125 -0.27 2.45 15.78
CA ASP A 125 1.10 1.96 15.96
C ASP A 125 2.14 2.69 15.09
N LYS A 126 1.71 3.62 14.23
CA LYS A 126 2.56 4.32 13.27
C LYS A 126 2.70 5.80 13.66
N ASP A 127 3.73 6.10 14.43
CA ASP A 127 4.03 7.47 14.85
C ASP A 127 4.99 8.18 13.89
N LEU A 128 4.78 9.49 13.73
CA LEU A 128 5.72 10.38 13.07
C LEU A 128 6.42 11.24 14.11
N LYS A 129 7.75 11.32 14.06
CA LYS A 129 8.54 12.12 15.02
C LYS A 129 8.22 13.61 15.03
N TYR A 130 7.63 14.11 13.95
CA TYR A 130 7.31 15.52 13.71
C TYR A 130 5.80 15.81 13.74
N MET A 131 4.99 14.84 14.20
CA MET A 131 3.55 14.98 14.35
C MET A 131 3.14 14.42 15.72
N GLU A 132 2.70 15.30 16.61
CA GLU A 132 2.15 14.87 17.89
C GLU A 132 0.70 14.41 17.71
N LEU A 133 0.43 13.16 18.01
CA LEU A 133 -0.91 12.60 18.01
C LEU A 133 -1.42 12.44 19.44
N PRO A 134 -2.73 12.58 19.67
CA PRO A 134 -3.30 12.38 21.00
C PRO A 134 -3.09 10.93 21.45
N LYS A 135 -2.80 10.76 22.75
CA LYS A 135 -2.72 9.43 23.36
C LYS A 135 -4.13 8.94 23.62
N GLU A 136 -4.52 7.86 22.99
CA GLU A 136 -5.84 7.25 23.09
C GLU A 136 -5.78 5.86 23.72
N GLN A 137 -6.87 5.40 24.31
CA GLN A 137 -6.95 4.05 24.86
C GLN A 137 -7.06 2.97 23.79
N ASN A 138 -7.68 3.30 22.67
CA ASN A 138 -7.78 2.45 21.47
C ASN A 138 -7.33 3.21 20.21
N PRO A 139 -6.01 3.36 20.01
CA PRO A 139 -5.48 4.17 18.91
C PRO A 139 -5.83 3.63 17.52
N PHE A 140 -6.05 2.32 17.38
CA PHE A 140 -6.35 1.71 16.08
C PHE A 140 -7.70 2.18 15.52
N LEU A 141 -8.71 2.40 16.37
CA LEU A 141 -10.02 2.92 15.98
C LEU A 141 -10.20 4.42 16.32
N GLY A 142 -9.13 5.09 16.74
CA GLY A 142 -9.12 6.46 17.16
C GLY A 142 -8.80 7.48 16.06
N TYR A 143 -8.07 8.53 16.43
CA TYR A 143 -7.65 9.61 15.53
C TYR A 143 -6.52 9.15 14.62
N ARG A 144 -6.88 8.62 13.47
CA ARG A 144 -5.99 7.95 12.52
C ARG A 144 -6.44 8.16 11.08
N ALA A 145 -5.51 8.12 10.15
CA ALA A 145 -5.71 8.01 8.71
C ALA A 145 -6.66 9.07 8.14
N ILE A 146 -7.82 8.68 7.60
CA ILE A 146 -8.77 9.61 6.98
C ILE A 146 -9.22 10.72 7.94
N ARG A 147 -9.37 10.44 9.23
CA ARG A 147 -9.76 11.44 10.23
C ARG A 147 -8.72 12.54 10.38
N ILE A 148 -7.42 12.17 10.39
CA ILE A 148 -6.31 13.13 10.36
C ILE A 148 -6.35 13.95 9.06
N CYS A 149 -6.66 13.31 7.94
CA CYS A 149 -6.72 13.94 6.63
C CYS A 149 -7.86 14.96 6.54
N LEU A 150 -9.04 14.64 7.07
CA LEU A 150 -10.20 15.53 7.05
C LEU A 150 -10.03 16.72 8.01
N ASP A 151 -9.40 16.51 9.17
CA ASP A 151 -9.05 17.61 10.07
C ASP A 151 -7.89 18.48 9.54
N ASN A 152 -6.98 17.89 8.75
CA ASN A 152 -5.86 18.61 8.15
C ASN A 152 -5.96 18.61 6.62
N ILE A 153 -6.93 19.40 6.12
CA ILE A 153 -7.24 19.47 4.69
C ILE A 153 -6.01 19.86 3.84
N ALA A 154 -5.12 20.71 4.35
CA ALA A 154 -3.91 21.12 3.63
C ALA A 154 -2.97 19.93 3.38
N LEU A 155 -2.77 19.09 4.40
CA LEU A 155 -1.99 17.84 4.30
C LEU A 155 -2.61 16.89 3.28
N PHE A 156 -3.93 16.69 3.38
CA PHE A 156 -4.66 15.80 2.49
C PHE A 156 -4.62 16.30 1.03
N LYS A 157 -4.91 17.58 0.79
CA LYS A 157 -4.83 18.19 -0.54
C LYS A 157 -3.44 18.04 -1.16
N THR A 158 -2.37 18.21 -0.37
CA THR A 158 -0.98 18.02 -0.83
C THR A 158 -0.77 16.62 -1.38
N GLN A 159 -1.24 15.59 -0.67
CA GLN A 159 -1.14 14.20 -1.14
C GLN A 159 -2.01 13.94 -2.37
N ILE A 160 -3.27 14.37 -2.36
CA ILE A 160 -4.20 14.19 -3.48
C ILE A 160 -3.68 14.87 -4.74
N ARG A 161 -3.13 16.09 -4.64
CA ARG A 161 -2.50 16.78 -5.77
C ARG A 161 -1.36 15.97 -6.37
N ALA A 162 -0.49 15.42 -5.53
CA ALA A 162 0.62 14.58 -5.95
C ALA A 162 0.15 13.32 -6.69
N ILE A 163 -0.87 12.62 -6.16
CA ILE A 163 -1.43 11.42 -6.79
C ILE A 163 -2.09 11.76 -8.12
N LEU A 164 -2.92 12.80 -8.17
CA LEU A 164 -3.59 13.23 -9.39
C LEU A 164 -2.58 13.62 -10.48
N ARG A 165 -1.57 14.43 -10.17
CA ARG A 165 -0.48 14.76 -11.11
C ARG A 165 0.22 13.51 -11.64
N ALA A 166 0.50 12.55 -10.75
CA ALA A 166 1.15 11.30 -11.13
C ALA A 166 0.25 10.40 -12.01
N SER A 167 -1.07 10.52 -11.91
CA SER A 167 -2.02 9.72 -12.69
C SER A 167 -1.95 9.99 -14.20
N ALA A 168 -1.38 11.11 -14.62
CA ALA A 168 -1.09 11.38 -16.03
C ALA A 168 -0.03 10.44 -16.64
N PHE A 169 0.71 9.69 -15.81
CA PHE A 169 1.85 8.86 -16.22
C PHE A 169 1.58 7.34 -16.13
N GLY A 170 0.41 6.92 -15.67
CA GLY A 170 0.07 5.50 -15.56
C GLY A 170 -1.33 5.26 -14.98
N ASN A 171 -1.64 4.00 -14.70
CA ASN A 171 -2.96 3.58 -14.25
C ASN A 171 -3.07 3.60 -12.73
N LEU A 172 -3.20 4.80 -12.15
CA LEU A 172 -3.33 5.01 -10.72
C LEU A 172 -4.80 5.02 -10.27
N SER A 173 -5.00 4.56 -9.03
CA SER A 173 -6.27 4.67 -8.29
C SER A 173 -5.98 5.17 -6.87
N ILE A 174 -6.94 5.84 -6.26
CA ILE A 174 -6.87 6.33 -4.88
C ILE A 174 -7.63 5.35 -3.98
N MET A 175 -7.06 5.00 -2.84
CA MET A 175 -7.72 4.21 -1.81
C MET A 175 -7.67 4.95 -0.48
N LEU A 176 -8.84 5.13 0.13
CA LEU A 176 -9.01 5.82 1.41
C LEU A 176 -9.03 4.78 2.54
N PRO A 177 -8.09 4.83 3.50
CA PRO A 177 -8.07 3.95 4.67
C PRO A 177 -9.00 4.42 5.76
N MET A 178 -9.41 3.53 6.67
CA MET A 178 -10.09 3.79 7.93
C MET A 178 -11.42 4.56 7.81
N VAL A 179 -12.05 4.52 6.65
CA VAL A 179 -13.37 5.15 6.44
C VAL A 179 -14.42 4.43 7.26
N SER A 180 -15.17 5.15 8.09
CA SER A 180 -16.17 4.59 9.01
C SER A 180 -17.60 5.04 8.73
N SER A 181 -17.79 6.10 7.96
CA SER A 181 -19.11 6.61 7.57
C SER A 181 -19.16 7.08 6.11
N ILE A 182 -20.37 7.16 5.58
CA ILE A 182 -20.63 7.67 4.22
C ILE A 182 -20.26 9.16 4.12
N GLU A 183 -20.45 9.90 5.20
CA GLU A 183 -20.12 11.32 5.30
C GLU A 183 -18.61 11.54 5.13
N GLU A 184 -17.77 10.76 5.81
CA GLU A 184 -16.31 10.81 5.63
C GLU A 184 -15.90 10.53 4.18
N LEU A 185 -16.53 9.53 3.54
CA LEU A 185 -16.25 9.23 2.12
C LEU A 185 -16.65 10.40 1.21
N ARG A 186 -17.82 10.99 1.43
CA ARG A 186 -18.30 12.12 0.63
C ARG A 186 -17.42 13.35 0.79
N GLU A 187 -17.07 13.68 2.03
CA GLU A 187 -16.18 14.81 2.33
C GLU A 187 -14.80 14.63 1.66
N ALA A 188 -14.22 13.43 1.75
CA ALA A 188 -12.97 13.13 1.07
C ALA A 188 -13.08 13.27 -0.46
N LYS A 189 -14.19 12.81 -1.07
CA LYS A 189 -14.45 12.96 -2.50
C LYS A 189 -14.63 14.42 -2.91
N ASP A 190 -15.31 15.22 -2.11
CA ASP A 190 -15.47 16.66 -2.36
C ASP A 190 -14.11 17.36 -2.37
N ILE A 191 -13.23 17.05 -1.42
CA ILE A 191 -11.85 17.57 -1.40
C ILE A 191 -11.08 17.13 -2.66
N ILE A 192 -11.22 15.88 -3.10
CA ILE A 192 -10.57 15.37 -4.31
C ILE A 192 -11.09 16.14 -5.55
N GLU A 193 -12.38 16.36 -5.65
CA GLU A 193 -12.98 17.12 -6.76
C GLU A 193 -12.53 18.59 -6.76
N ASP A 194 -12.38 19.21 -5.59
CA ASP A 194 -11.83 20.55 -5.50
C ASP A 194 -10.38 20.62 -5.98
N VAL A 195 -9.57 19.63 -5.61
CA VAL A 195 -8.19 19.52 -6.10
C VAL A 195 -8.15 19.32 -7.63
N LYS A 196 -9.05 18.52 -8.21
CA LYS A 196 -9.15 18.37 -9.67
C LYS A 196 -9.43 19.73 -10.34
N LYS A 197 -10.41 20.51 -9.81
CA LYS A 197 -10.71 21.85 -10.30
C LYS A 197 -9.50 22.81 -10.21
N GLU A 198 -8.74 22.74 -9.11
CA GLU A 198 -7.50 23.53 -8.93
C GLU A 198 -6.46 23.19 -9.98
N LEU A 199 -6.22 21.89 -10.24
CA LEU A 199 -5.26 21.42 -11.25
C LEU A 199 -5.70 21.81 -12.69
N GLU A 200 -7.01 21.73 -13.00
CA GLU A 200 -7.56 22.18 -14.27
C GLU A 200 -7.32 23.69 -14.50
N LYS A 201 -7.59 24.52 -13.50
CA LYS A 201 -7.32 25.97 -13.58
C LYS A 201 -5.84 26.29 -13.80
N GLN A 202 -4.95 25.42 -13.30
CA GLN A 202 -3.50 25.55 -13.47
C GLN A 202 -2.98 24.91 -14.76
N ASN A 203 -3.87 24.31 -15.58
CA ASN A 203 -3.52 23.52 -16.77
C ASN A 203 -2.53 22.38 -16.49
N ILE A 204 -2.63 21.75 -15.33
CA ILE A 204 -1.84 20.60 -14.95
C ILE A 204 -2.56 19.33 -15.36
N ALA A 205 -1.89 18.46 -16.14
CA ALA A 205 -2.47 17.21 -16.64
C ALA A 205 -2.64 16.19 -15.51
N PHE A 206 -3.80 15.53 -15.50
CA PHE A 206 -4.12 14.40 -14.64
C PHE A 206 -5.23 13.54 -15.27
N LYS A 207 -5.46 12.32 -14.75
CA LYS A 207 -6.53 11.43 -15.18
C LYS A 207 -7.84 11.82 -14.49
N LYS A 208 -8.81 12.37 -15.25
CA LYS A 208 -10.08 12.88 -14.71
C LYS A 208 -10.94 11.79 -14.09
N ASP A 209 -10.93 10.60 -14.68
CA ASP A 209 -11.68 9.41 -14.29
C ASP A 209 -10.89 8.48 -13.37
N ILE A 210 -9.97 9.04 -12.56
CA ILE A 210 -9.23 8.26 -11.56
C ILE A 210 -10.21 7.59 -10.61
N LYS A 211 -10.04 6.29 -10.39
CA LYS A 211 -10.91 5.52 -9.50
C LYS A 211 -10.61 5.80 -8.04
N ILE A 212 -11.67 5.91 -7.24
CA ILE A 212 -11.61 6.14 -5.80
C ILE A 212 -12.30 4.96 -5.11
N GLY A 213 -11.54 4.25 -4.28
CA GLY A 213 -12.04 3.15 -3.45
C GLY A 213 -11.75 3.37 -1.98
N ILE A 214 -12.25 2.47 -1.15
CA ILE A 214 -12.02 2.47 0.29
C ILE A 214 -11.43 1.14 0.75
N MET A 215 -10.72 1.17 1.87
CA MET A 215 -10.34 -0.04 2.59
C MET A 215 -11.44 -0.38 3.60
N VAL A 216 -11.99 -1.57 3.47
CA VAL A 216 -12.98 -2.12 4.40
C VAL A 216 -12.19 -2.77 5.54
N GLU A 217 -12.03 -2.02 6.62
CA GLU A 217 -11.22 -2.40 7.78
C GLU A 217 -11.84 -1.92 9.10
N ILE A 218 -12.96 -1.20 9.01
CA ILE A 218 -13.79 -0.78 10.14
C ILE A 218 -15.08 -1.59 10.12
N PRO A 219 -15.57 -2.10 11.27
CA PRO A 219 -16.80 -2.91 11.32
C PRO A 219 -18.02 -2.25 10.70
N SER A 220 -18.21 -0.93 10.91
CA SER A 220 -19.33 -0.20 10.30
C SER A 220 -19.30 -0.24 8.77
N THR A 221 -18.10 -0.11 8.17
CA THR A 221 -17.92 -0.16 6.71
C THR A 221 -18.26 -1.55 6.16
N ALA A 222 -17.90 -2.61 6.89
CA ALA A 222 -18.23 -3.97 6.49
C ALA A 222 -19.76 -4.22 6.54
N ILE A 223 -20.43 -3.74 7.59
CA ILE A 223 -21.89 -3.87 7.76
C ILE A 223 -22.64 -3.06 6.70
N MET A 224 -22.15 -1.87 6.36
CA MET A 224 -22.76 -0.94 5.40
C MET A 224 -22.16 -1.07 4.00
N ALA A 225 -21.51 -2.17 3.66
CA ALA A 225 -20.79 -2.33 2.40
C ALA A 225 -21.67 -2.09 1.15
N GLU A 226 -22.96 -2.42 1.20
CA GLU A 226 -23.89 -2.14 0.11
C GLU A 226 -24.06 -0.63 -0.14
N GLU A 227 -24.15 0.18 0.90
CA GLU A 227 -24.28 1.63 0.77
C GLU A 227 -22.96 2.26 0.26
N PHE A 228 -21.83 1.84 0.80
CA PHE A 228 -20.52 2.27 0.32
C PHE A 228 -20.27 1.87 -1.14
N GLY A 229 -20.76 0.68 -1.56
CA GLY A 229 -20.62 0.21 -2.93
C GLY A 229 -21.35 1.05 -3.98
N LYS A 230 -22.32 1.86 -3.58
CA LYS A 230 -23.02 2.84 -4.45
C LYS A 230 -22.17 4.11 -4.65
N GLU A 231 -21.19 4.36 -3.80
CA GLU A 231 -20.46 5.62 -3.72
C GLU A 231 -18.98 5.53 -4.07
N CYS A 232 -18.40 4.33 -4.16
CA CYS A 232 -16.99 4.14 -4.51
C CYS A 232 -16.80 3.13 -5.65
N ASP A 233 -15.64 3.19 -6.31
CA ASP A 233 -15.34 2.37 -7.48
C ASP A 233 -14.87 0.96 -7.16
N PHE A 234 -14.31 0.73 -5.97
CA PHE A 234 -13.79 -0.56 -5.53
C PHE A 234 -13.60 -0.62 -4.01
N PHE A 235 -13.52 -1.83 -3.51
CA PHE A 235 -13.14 -2.15 -2.14
C PHE A 235 -11.78 -2.84 -2.08
N SER A 236 -11.05 -2.57 -1.00
CA SER A 236 -9.94 -3.39 -0.52
C SER A 236 -10.28 -3.86 0.89
N ILE A 237 -10.05 -5.13 1.22
CA ILE A 237 -10.37 -5.67 2.55
C ILE A 237 -9.11 -5.67 3.39
N GLY A 238 -9.10 -4.89 4.48
CA GLY A 238 -8.02 -4.77 5.45
C GLY A 238 -8.22 -5.72 6.62
N THR A 239 -7.84 -6.99 6.46
CA THR A 239 -8.12 -8.04 7.44
C THR A 239 -7.44 -7.85 8.78
N ASN A 240 -6.31 -7.15 8.84
CA ASN A 240 -5.56 -6.95 10.09
C ASN A 240 -6.31 -6.07 11.10
N ASP A 241 -7.00 -5.02 10.60
CA ASP A 241 -7.76 -4.10 11.45
C ASP A 241 -9.23 -4.56 11.63
N LEU A 242 -9.74 -5.40 10.72
CA LEU A 242 -11.13 -5.85 10.73
C LEU A 242 -11.39 -7.06 11.63
N ILE A 243 -10.37 -7.90 11.92
CA ILE A 243 -10.48 -9.18 12.68
C ILE A 243 -10.08 -9.00 14.14
#